data_bd027dd51e4b8a65a94b27c78d6acd23
#
_entry.id   bd027dd51e4b8a65a94b27c78d6acd23
#
_cell.length_a   1.000
_cell.length_b   1.000
_cell.length_c   1.000
_cell.angle_alpha   90.00
_cell.angle_beta   90.00
_cell.angle_gamma   90.00
#
_symmetry.space_group_name_H-M   'P 1'
#
loop_
_entity.id
_entity.type
_entity.pdbx_description
1 polymer ?
#
loop_
_entity_poly.entity_id
_entity_poly.type
_entity_poly.pdbx_seq_one_letter_code
_entity_poly.pdbx_strand_id
1 'polypeptide(L)'
;MSVYRGALALLVCLFAFSATALGAPTLKKAPNDAVTCTLPDSNAEALVILSNFYPGYWWDHTDLTIAVQAHPSATDEQLDAISDAIATWSSTLEDCFGGLITLTDVTGSKRQAADIVVHFVPTAGGVVFGGYALCGDHGCPNILVRSDLPPSLDREPNDPEYLGWVTLHEIGHALGLGHTTNLLESTDLMGYGWPDLGDPVLSDCDVDALAFVFAWAINGTEPAPPGEGPYDCSLD
;
A
#
# COMPACT_ATOMS: atom_id res chain seq x y z
N MET A 1 -23.61 -45.43 2.80
CA MET A 1 -23.36 -44.05 3.23
C MET A 1 -21.86 -43.80 3.16
N SER A 2 -21.40 -43.22 2.07
CA SER A 2 -19.99 -42.98 1.82
C SER A 2 -19.70 -41.49 2.10
N VAL A 3 -18.81 -41.22 3.07
CA VAL A 3 -18.42 -39.87 3.47
C VAL A 3 -17.22 -39.47 2.65
N TYR A 4 -17.42 -38.61 1.63
CA TYR A 4 -16.33 -37.95 0.91
C TYR A 4 -15.68 -36.93 1.84
N ARG A 5 -14.46 -37.23 2.29
CA ARG A 5 -13.56 -36.26 2.89
C ARG A 5 -12.80 -35.56 1.74
N GLY A 6 -13.29 -34.43 1.31
CA GLY A 6 -12.54 -33.53 0.44
C GLY A 6 -11.43 -32.84 1.23
N ALA A 7 -10.20 -33.25 1.01
CA ALA A 7 -9.03 -32.53 1.50
C ALA A 7 -8.86 -31.25 0.64
N LEU A 8 -9.15 -30.10 1.21
CA LEU A 8 -8.84 -28.80 0.65
C LEU A 8 -7.33 -28.59 0.82
N ALA A 9 -6.57 -28.78 -0.26
CA ALA A 9 -5.15 -28.48 -0.27
C ALA A 9 -5.00 -26.96 -0.25
N LEU A 10 -4.57 -26.44 0.89
CA LEU A 10 -4.15 -25.04 1.05
C LEU A 10 -2.84 -24.88 0.26
N LEU A 11 -2.92 -24.26 -0.92
CA LEU A 11 -1.75 -23.94 -1.73
C LEU A 11 -1.08 -22.70 -1.10
N VAL A 12 -0.21 -22.93 -0.14
CA VAL A 12 0.71 -21.89 0.34
C VAL A 12 1.72 -21.68 -0.78
N CYS A 13 1.56 -20.59 -1.54
CA CYS A 13 2.57 -20.16 -2.51
C CYS A 13 3.80 -19.66 -1.76
N LEU A 14 4.63 -20.57 -1.29
CA LEU A 14 6.03 -20.31 -1.00
C LEU A 14 6.73 -20.10 -2.35
N PHE A 15 6.85 -18.86 -2.79
CA PHE A 15 7.72 -18.53 -3.91
C PHE A 15 9.17 -18.73 -3.47
N ALA A 16 9.69 -19.94 -3.69
CA ALA A 16 11.13 -20.16 -3.71
C ALA A 16 11.67 -19.41 -4.93
N PHE A 17 12.31 -18.27 -4.73
CA PHE A 17 13.06 -17.57 -5.75
C PHE A 17 14.22 -18.46 -6.20
N SER A 18 14.03 -19.18 -7.30
CA SER A 18 15.15 -19.71 -8.07
C SER A 18 15.81 -18.50 -8.75
N ALA A 19 16.95 -18.09 -8.23
CA ALA A 19 17.79 -17.06 -8.82
C ALA A 19 18.34 -17.57 -10.18
N THR A 20 17.55 -17.42 -11.23
CA THR A 20 18.11 -17.35 -12.57
C THR A 20 18.76 -15.97 -12.68
N ALA A 21 20.03 -15.92 -13.02
CA ALA A 21 20.78 -14.68 -13.26
C ALA A 21 20.21 -13.95 -14.49
N LEU A 22 19.04 -13.37 -14.35
CA LEU A 22 18.59 -12.26 -15.15
C LEU A 22 19.38 -11.07 -14.63
N GLY A 23 20.00 -10.31 -15.54
CA GLY A 23 20.80 -9.14 -15.18
C GLY A 23 20.12 -8.34 -14.06
N ALA A 24 20.92 -7.90 -13.07
CA ALA A 24 20.39 -7.13 -11.95
C ALA A 24 19.48 -6.03 -12.49
N PRO A 25 18.24 -5.89 -11.95
CA PRO A 25 17.35 -4.82 -12.38
C PRO A 25 18.10 -3.51 -12.25
N THR A 26 18.06 -2.68 -13.29
CA THR A 26 18.63 -1.33 -13.21
C THR A 26 17.77 -0.54 -12.23
N LEU A 27 18.33 -0.26 -11.05
CA LEU A 27 17.74 0.63 -10.08
C LEU A 27 17.59 2.02 -10.72
N LYS A 28 16.47 2.66 -10.50
CA LYS A 28 16.14 3.96 -11.10
C LYS A 28 15.92 4.98 -9.99
N LYS A 29 16.35 6.19 -10.23
CA LYS A 29 16.09 7.34 -9.38
C LYS A 29 14.84 8.08 -9.89
N ALA A 30 14.05 8.63 -8.94
CA ALA A 30 12.96 9.54 -9.27
C ALA A 30 13.47 10.74 -10.08
N PRO A 31 12.63 11.43 -10.87
CA PRO A 31 13.00 12.70 -11.46
C PRO A 31 13.44 13.64 -10.33
N ASN A 32 14.69 14.10 -10.36
CA ASN A 32 15.19 15.05 -9.36
C ASN A 32 14.25 16.26 -9.28
N ASP A 33 14.01 16.75 -8.07
CA ASP A 33 13.18 17.91 -7.76
C ASP A 33 11.65 17.71 -7.92
N ALA A 34 11.18 16.46 -8.08
CA ALA A 34 9.75 16.18 -8.14
C ALA A 34 9.09 16.18 -6.75
N VAL A 35 9.82 15.77 -5.74
CA VAL A 35 9.38 15.76 -4.34
C VAL A 35 9.88 17.04 -3.66
N THR A 36 8.96 17.79 -3.07
CA THR A 36 9.24 19.12 -2.47
C THR A 36 9.19 19.13 -0.95
N CYS A 37 8.79 18.04 -0.33
CA CYS A 37 8.75 17.89 1.12
C CYS A 37 9.96 17.10 1.63
N THR A 38 10.15 17.11 2.95
CA THR A 38 11.11 16.26 3.66
C THR A 38 10.35 15.42 4.64
N LEU A 39 10.46 14.11 4.51
CA LEU A 39 9.87 13.13 5.42
C LEU A 39 10.97 12.46 6.27
N PRO A 40 10.59 11.71 7.31
CA PRO A 40 11.56 10.93 8.07
C PRO A 40 12.30 9.92 7.18
N ASP A 41 13.60 9.79 7.42
CA ASP A 41 14.39 8.72 6.81
C ASP A 41 13.91 7.36 7.35
N SER A 42 13.93 6.35 6.48
CA SER A 42 13.75 4.95 6.87
C SER A 42 15.02 4.15 6.63
N ASN A 43 15.04 2.90 7.07
CA ASN A 43 16.12 1.97 6.74
C ASN A 43 15.76 1.07 5.55
N ALA A 44 14.85 1.49 4.70
CA ALA A 44 14.51 0.76 3.48
C ALA A 44 15.72 0.72 2.54
N GLU A 45 16.06 -0.46 2.03
CA GLU A 45 17.14 -0.61 1.06
C GLU A 45 16.67 -0.25 -0.35
N ALA A 46 15.51 -0.75 -0.73
CA ALA A 46 14.84 -0.42 -1.97
C ALA A 46 13.34 -0.73 -1.85
N LEU A 47 12.54 -0.06 -2.65
CA LEU A 47 11.09 -0.22 -2.67
C LEU A 47 10.64 -0.80 -4.01
N VAL A 48 9.90 -1.89 -3.95
CA VAL A 48 9.35 -2.55 -5.13
C VAL A 48 8.19 -1.74 -5.67
N ILE A 49 8.09 -1.62 -7.00
CA ILE A 49 6.94 -1.00 -7.65
C ILE A 49 5.96 -2.08 -8.07
N LEU A 50 4.68 -1.94 -7.73
CA LEU A 50 3.68 -2.98 -7.94
C LEU A 50 3.47 -3.36 -9.41
N SER A 51 3.63 -2.42 -10.34
CA SER A 51 3.54 -2.69 -11.77
C SER A 51 4.53 -3.75 -12.27
N ASN A 52 5.61 -4.02 -11.50
CA ASN A 52 6.56 -5.09 -11.83
C ASN A 52 5.98 -6.49 -11.61
N PHE A 53 5.02 -6.63 -10.68
CA PHE A 53 4.35 -7.90 -10.39
C PHE A 53 3.02 -8.05 -11.12
N TYR A 54 2.33 -6.94 -11.32
CA TYR A 54 1.02 -6.88 -11.94
C TYR A 54 1.10 -5.97 -13.17
N PRO A 55 1.55 -6.49 -14.34
CA PRO A 55 1.60 -5.71 -15.58
C PRO A 55 0.24 -5.09 -15.88
N GLY A 56 0.21 -3.78 -16.06
CA GLY A 56 -1.04 -3.02 -16.22
C GLY A 56 -1.54 -2.35 -14.95
N TYR A 57 -0.91 -2.61 -13.79
CA TYR A 57 -1.21 -1.96 -12.53
C TYR A 57 -0.56 -0.57 -12.46
N TRP A 58 -1.33 0.47 -12.76
CA TRP A 58 -0.93 1.86 -12.63
C TRP A 58 -2.17 2.75 -12.86
N TRP A 59 -2.13 3.96 -12.31
CA TRP A 59 -3.18 4.94 -12.50
C TRP A 59 -2.90 5.78 -13.74
N ASP A 60 -3.92 5.99 -14.58
CA ASP A 60 -3.86 6.84 -15.77
C ASP A 60 -4.30 8.29 -15.52
N HIS A 61 -4.57 8.61 -14.25
CA HIS A 61 -4.94 9.94 -13.76
C HIS A 61 -4.35 10.18 -12.37
N THR A 62 -4.33 11.43 -11.91
CA THR A 62 -3.70 11.85 -10.66
C THR A 62 -4.67 12.37 -9.61
N ASP A 63 -5.92 12.60 -9.98
CA ASP A 63 -7.00 13.04 -9.09
C ASP A 63 -7.76 11.82 -8.53
N LEU A 64 -7.07 11.06 -7.68
CA LEU A 64 -7.62 9.83 -7.11
C LEU A 64 -8.67 10.12 -6.04
N THR A 65 -9.67 9.24 -5.96
CA THR A 65 -10.70 9.27 -4.95
C THR A 65 -10.71 7.98 -4.13
N ILE A 66 -10.95 8.09 -2.81
CA ILE A 66 -11.01 6.96 -1.89
C ILE A 66 -12.30 7.02 -1.06
N ALA A 67 -12.88 5.86 -0.78
CA ALA A 67 -14.05 5.77 0.09
C ALA A 67 -13.96 4.58 1.04
N VAL A 68 -14.54 4.72 2.22
CA VAL A 68 -14.62 3.66 3.23
C VAL A 68 -15.98 2.98 3.20
N GLN A 69 -15.97 1.65 3.12
CA GLN A 69 -17.13 0.79 3.34
C GLN A 69 -16.95 0.00 4.63
N ALA A 70 -17.50 0.53 5.72
CA ALA A 70 -17.39 -0.08 7.03
C ALA A 70 -18.51 -1.08 7.29
N HIS A 71 -18.23 -2.13 8.06
CA HIS A 71 -19.26 -3.02 8.60
C HIS A 71 -20.06 -2.31 9.72
N PRO A 72 -21.30 -2.73 9.97
CA PRO A 72 -22.21 -2.03 10.91
C PRO A 72 -21.76 -2.05 12.39
N SER A 73 -20.80 -2.90 12.75
CA SER A 73 -20.26 -2.96 14.13
C SER A 73 -18.91 -2.26 14.28
N ALA A 74 -18.47 -1.50 13.27
CA ALA A 74 -17.29 -0.65 13.40
C ALA A 74 -17.50 0.38 14.50
N THR A 75 -16.49 0.63 15.33
CA THR A 75 -16.51 1.68 16.33
C THR A 75 -16.07 3.02 15.74
N ASP A 76 -16.44 4.12 16.39
CA ASP A 76 -16.02 5.45 15.94
C ASP A 76 -14.49 5.57 15.95
N GLU A 77 -13.80 5.05 16.97
CA GLU A 77 -12.33 5.06 17.07
C GLU A 77 -11.67 4.29 15.92
N GLN A 78 -12.28 3.20 15.47
CA GLN A 78 -11.78 2.44 14.31
C GLN A 78 -11.95 3.22 13.01
N LEU A 79 -13.09 3.87 12.86
CA LEU A 79 -13.35 4.70 11.67
C LEU A 79 -12.47 5.95 11.64
N ASP A 80 -12.23 6.56 12.80
CA ASP A 80 -11.32 7.69 12.93
C ASP A 80 -9.89 7.28 12.51
N ALA A 81 -9.37 6.11 12.97
CA ALA A 81 -8.05 5.62 12.60
C ALA A 81 -7.90 5.38 11.08
N ILE A 82 -8.94 4.84 10.43
CA ILE A 82 -8.95 4.68 8.97
C ILE A 82 -8.98 6.04 8.27
N SER A 83 -9.79 6.97 8.76
CA SER A 83 -9.88 8.32 8.22
C SER A 83 -8.58 9.10 8.37
N ASP A 84 -7.89 8.96 9.50
CA ASP A 84 -6.59 9.57 9.75
C ASP A 84 -5.51 9.02 8.80
N ALA A 85 -5.53 7.72 8.50
CA ALA A 85 -4.63 7.12 7.51
C ALA A 85 -4.86 7.71 6.10
N ILE A 86 -6.13 7.89 5.70
CA ILE A 86 -6.49 8.53 4.43
C ILE A 86 -6.02 9.99 4.42
N ALA A 87 -6.26 10.73 5.50
CA ALA A 87 -5.87 12.13 5.64
C ALA A 87 -4.34 12.28 5.60
N THR A 88 -3.59 11.34 6.19
CA THR A 88 -2.12 11.32 6.16
C THR A 88 -1.61 11.20 4.73
N TRP A 89 -2.10 10.28 3.93
CA TRP A 89 -1.73 10.19 2.53
C TRP A 89 -2.16 11.42 1.73
N SER A 90 -3.40 11.91 1.94
CA SER A 90 -3.90 13.10 1.24
C SER A 90 -3.01 14.31 1.48
N SER A 91 -2.65 14.58 2.74
CA SER A 91 -1.77 15.70 3.08
C SER A 91 -0.34 15.50 2.56
N THR A 92 0.19 14.27 2.65
CA THR A 92 1.53 13.97 2.14
C THR A 92 1.61 14.20 0.63
N LEU A 93 0.63 13.72 -0.13
CA LEU A 93 0.58 13.92 -1.58
C LEU A 93 0.47 15.40 -1.95
N GLU A 94 -0.37 16.17 -1.24
CA GLU A 94 -0.50 17.62 -1.44
C GLU A 94 0.80 18.35 -1.13
N ASP A 95 1.39 18.07 0.03
CA ASP A 95 2.60 18.76 0.52
C ASP A 95 3.83 18.43 -0.34
N CYS A 96 3.96 17.16 -0.76
CA CYS A 96 5.14 16.69 -1.47
C CYS A 96 5.08 16.88 -2.98
N PHE A 97 3.90 16.83 -3.59
CA PHE A 97 3.71 16.97 -5.04
C PHE A 97 2.99 18.26 -5.45
N GLY A 98 2.70 19.15 -4.49
CA GLY A 98 2.09 20.46 -4.76
C GLY A 98 0.73 20.36 -5.45
N GLY A 99 -0.06 19.35 -5.13
CA GLY A 99 -1.38 19.11 -5.70
C GLY A 99 -1.37 18.48 -7.11
N LEU A 100 -0.22 18.05 -7.62
CA LEU A 100 -0.15 17.33 -8.90
C LEU A 100 -0.77 15.92 -8.77
N ILE A 101 -0.60 15.28 -7.62
CA ILE A 101 -1.20 14.00 -7.27
C ILE A 101 -2.08 14.25 -6.05
N THR A 102 -3.34 13.88 -6.12
CA THR A 102 -4.29 14.10 -5.03
C THR A 102 -5.02 12.82 -4.66
N LEU A 103 -5.37 12.67 -3.38
CA LEU A 103 -6.24 11.62 -2.87
C LEU A 103 -7.37 12.27 -2.08
N THR A 104 -8.59 12.21 -2.62
CA THR A 104 -9.76 12.85 -2.02
C THR A 104 -10.68 11.80 -1.38
N ASP A 105 -10.96 11.95 -0.08
CA ASP A 105 -11.97 11.13 0.59
C ASP A 105 -13.38 11.53 0.13
N VAL A 106 -14.09 10.57 -0.45
CA VAL A 106 -15.48 10.70 -0.92
C VAL A 106 -16.44 9.80 -0.15
N THR A 107 -16.05 9.35 1.04
CA THR A 107 -16.85 8.50 1.93
C THR A 107 -18.23 9.14 2.17
N GLY A 108 -19.30 8.36 2.00
CA GLY A 108 -20.68 8.84 2.12
C GLY A 108 -21.19 9.64 0.93
N SER A 109 -20.39 9.92 -0.08
CA SER A 109 -20.85 10.54 -1.32
C SER A 109 -21.73 9.57 -2.12
N LYS A 110 -22.95 10.01 -2.48
CA LYS A 110 -23.87 9.23 -3.33
C LYS A 110 -23.64 9.43 -4.82
N ARG A 111 -22.73 10.34 -5.20
CA ARG A 111 -22.60 10.82 -6.58
C ARG A 111 -21.41 10.30 -7.33
N GLN A 112 -20.42 9.75 -6.63
CA GLN A 112 -19.16 9.34 -7.23
C GLN A 112 -18.80 7.92 -6.78
N ALA A 113 -18.48 7.07 -7.74
CA ALA A 113 -17.76 5.83 -7.44
C ALA A 113 -16.32 6.22 -7.12
N ALA A 114 -15.77 5.72 -6.03
CA ALA A 114 -14.38 5.95 -5.67
C ALA A 114 -13.46 5.07 -6.53
N ASP A 115 -12.26 5.58 -6.83
CA ASP A 115 -11.21 4.83 -7.52
C ASP A 115 -10.67 3.74 -6.59
N ILE A 116 -10.59 4.02 -5.28
CA ILE A 116 -10.13 3.11 -4.24
C ILE A 116 -11.25 2.94 -3.21
N VAL A 117 -11.55 1.69 -2.84
CA VAL A 117 -12.51 1.39 -1.76
C VAL A 117 -11.83 0.61 -0.66
N VAL A 118 -11.82 1.17 0.55
CA VAL A 118 -11.40 0.50 1.76
C VAL A 118 -12.57 -0.29 2.33
N HIS A 119 -12.52 -1.61 2.21
CA HIS A 119 -13.49 -2.52 2.83
C HIS A 119 -13.04 -2.86 4.24
N PHE A 120 -13.63 -2.21 5.22
CA PHE A 120 -13.40 -2.52 6.62
C PHE A 120 -14.37 -3.59 7.09
N VAL A 121 -13.84 -4.77 7.39
CA VAL A 121 -14.62 -5.98 7.69
C VAL A 121 -14.28 -6.56 9.07
N PRO A 122 -15.24 -7.23 9.77
CA PRO A 122 -14.98 -7.75 11.11
C PRO A 122 -13.97 -8.91 11.11
N THR A 123 -13.94 -9.68 10.03
CA THR A 123 -13.00 -10.78 9.84
C THR A 123 -12.86 -11.12 8.37
N ALA A 124 -11.66 -11.41 7.94
CA ALA A 124 -11.37 -11.78 6.54
C ALA A 124 -11.21 -13.31 6.38
N GLY A 125 -12.02 -14.12 7.04
CA GLY A 125 -12.22 -15.53 6.79
C GLY A 125 -10.96 -16.34 6.40
N GLY A 126 -10.02 -16.55 7.34
CA GLY A 126 -8.83 -17.39 7.10
C GLY A 126 -7.61 -16.65 6.55
N VAL A 127 -7.67 -15.36 6.37
CA VAL A 127 -6.50 -14.52 6.03
C VAL A 127 -5.71 -14.23 7.31
N VAL A 128 -4.39 -14.40 7.25
CA VAL A 128 -3.48 -14.25 8.39
C VAL A 128 -3.03 -12.80 8.57
N PHE A 129 -3.22 -11.94 7.56
CA PHE A 129 -2.75 -10.55 7.51
C PHE A 129 -3.80 -9.57 8.01
N GLY A 130 -3.38 -8.43 8.54
CA GLY A 130 -4.25 -7.35 8.99
C GLY A 130 -5.02 -6.67 7.84
N GLY A 131 -4.43 -6.65 6.64
CA GLY A 131 -5.01 -6.11 5.43
C GLY A 131 -4.46 -6.75 4.18
N TYR A 132 -4.99 -6.39 3.04
CA TYR A 132 -4.42 -6.63 1.71
C TYR A 132 -5.07 -5.74 0.65
N ALA A 133 -4.30 -5.36 -0.35
CA ALA A 133 -4.81 -4.67 -1.53
C ALA A 133 -5.12 -5.68 -2.65
N LEU A 134 -6.30 -5.55 -3.26
CA LEU A 134 -6.73 -6.36 -4.40
C LEU A 134 -6.47 -5.58 -5.67
N CYS A 135 -5.41 -5.95 -6.37
CA CYS A 135 -4.96 -5.30 -7.58
C CYS A 135 -5.40 -6.05 -8.83
N GLY A 136 -5.71 -5.33 -9.89
CA GLY A 136 -6.15 -5.85 -11.16
C GLY A 136 -5.47 -5.12 -12.33
N ASP A 137 -6.01 -5.27 -13.53
CA ASP A 137 -5.41 -4.71 -14.76
C ASP A 137 -5.39 -3.17 -14.81
N HIS A 138 -6.11 -2.49 -13.92
CA HIS A 138 -6.19 -1.03 -13.84
C HIS A 138 -6.33 -0.59 -12.39
N GLY A 139 -5.23 -0.47 -11.69
CA GLY A 139 -5.18 -0.01 -10.30
C GLY A 139 -5.50 -1.09 -9.25
N CYS A 140 -5.37 -0.75 -7.95
CA CYS A 140 -5.88 -1.54 -6.83
C CYS A 140 -7.17 -0.92 -6.28
N PRO A 141 -8.29 -1.14 -6.92
CA PRO A 141 -9.54 -0.47 -6.56
C PRO A 141 -10.11 -0.92 -5.21
N ASN A 142 -9.57 -1.96 -4.61
CA ASN A 142 -10.09 -2.50 -3.37
C ASN A 142 -8.97 -2.78 -2.37
N ILE A 143 -9.12 -2.20 -1.18
CA ILE A 143 -8.33 -2.50 0.01
C ILE A 143 -9.23 -3.22 0.99
N LEU A 144 -8.78 -4.32 1.56
CA LEU A 144 -9.48 -4.99 2.64
C LEU A 144 -8.69 -4.84 3.93
N VAL A 145 -9.31 -4.31 4.96
CA VAL A 145 -8.75 -4.13 6.30
C VAL A 145 -9.62 -4.86 7.31
N ARG A 146 -9.00 -5.55 8.26
CA ARG A 146 -9.70 -6.35 9.28
C ARG A 146 -9.77 -5.62 10.61
N SER A 147 -10.87 -5.80 11.32
CA SER A 147 -10.98 -5.35 12.70
C SER A 147 -10.42 -6.38 13.71
N ASP A 148 -10.40 -7.67 13.36
CA ASP A 148 -9.86 -8.74 14.22
C ASP A 148 -8.39 -8.99 13.85
N LEU A 149 -7.49 -8.44 14.63
CA LEU A 149 -6.06 -8.65 14.45
C LEU A 149 -5.64 -10.08 14.78
N PRO A 150 -4.61 -10.63 14.10
CA PRO A 150 -4.10 -11.94 14.46
C PRO A 150 -3.55 -11.93 15.89
N PRO A 151 -3.86 -12.95 16.70
CA PRO A 151 -3.42 -13.02 18.11
C PRO A 151 -1.90 -13.21 18.28
N SER A 152 -1.13 -13.24 17.18
CA SER A 152 0.34 -13.31 17.18
C SER A 152 1.02 -11.98 17.46
N LEU A 153 0.26 -10.90 17.44
CA LEU A 153 0.75 -9.59 17.81
C LEU A 153 0.36 -9.36 19.27
N ASP A 154 1.32 -8.97 20.13
CA ASP A 154 1.09 -8.59 21.53
C ASP A 154 0.28 -7.27 21.65
N ARG A 155 -0.74 -7.13 20.80
CA ARG A 155 -1.66 -6.00 20.74
C ARG A 155 -3.07 -6.45 21.04
N GLU A 156 -3.85 -5.56 21.61
CA GLU A 156 -5.27 -5.82 21.86
C GLU A 156 -6.01 -6.03 20.53
N PRO A 157 -6.93 -7.00 20.47
CA PRO A 157 -7.83 -7.14 19.34
C PRO A 157 -8.55 -5.80 19.06
N ASN A 158 -8.58 -5.40 17.80
CA ASN A 158 -9.20 -4.15 17.35
C ASN A 158 -8.48 -2.85 17.79
N ASP A 159 -7.18 -2.93 18.08
CA ASP A 159 -6.36 -1.75 18.37
C ASP A 159 -6.46 -0.72 17.23
N PRO A 160 -7.03 0.47 17.47
CA PRO A 160 -7.21 1.48 16.41
C PRO A 160 -5.88 1.97 15.83
N GLU A 161 -4.82 2.07 16.63
CA GLU A 161 -3.51 2.51 16.17
C GLU A 161 -2.93 1.53 15.15
N TYR A 162 -2.96 0.24 15.46
CA TYR A 162 -2.52 -0.78 14.49
C TYR A 162 -3.39 -0.81 13.24
N LEU A 163 -4.71 -0.61 13.39
CA LEU A 163 -5.64 -0.51 12.27
C LEU A 163 -5.28 0.66 11.35
N GLY A 164 -4.92 1.81 11.94
CA GLY A 164 -4.44 2.97 11.21
C GLY A 164 -3.19 2.66 10.38
N TRP A 165 -2.20 2.00 10.97
CA TRP A 165 -0.97 1.61 10.26
C TRP A 165 -1.22 0.62 9.13
N VAL A 166 -2.03 -0.41 9.36
CA VAL A 166 -2.42 -1.35 8.31
C VAL A 166 -3.11 -0.61 7.17
N THR A 167 -4.04 0.28 7.48
CA THR A 167 -4.73 1.07 6.46
C THR A 167 -3.78 1.96 5.67
N LEU A 168 -2.84 2.61 6.36
CA LEU A 168 -1.83 3.46 5.72
C LEU A 168 -0.94 2.64 4.76
N HIS A 169 -0.51 1.46 5.17
CA HIS A 169 0.27 0.52 4.35
C HIS A 169 -0.50 0.08 3.10
N GLU A 170 -1.75 -0.36 3.28
CA GLU A 170 -2.56 -0.85 2.17
C GLU A 170 -2.91 0.26 1.16
N ILE A 171 -3.04 1.52 1.63
CA ILE A 171 -3.17 2.67 0.72
C ILE A 171 -1.88 2.85 -0.10
N GLY A 172 -0.69 2.65 0.50
CA GLY A 172 0.57 2.65 -0.24
C GLY A 172 0.56 1.66 -1.42
N HIS A 173 0.04 0.45 -1.20
CA HIS A 173 -0.18 -0.52 -2.27
C HIS A 173 -1.17 0.01 -3.31
N ALA A 174 -2.27 0.61 -2.89
CA ALA A 174 -3.25 1.16 -3.82
C ALA A 174 -2.69 2.30 -4.66
N LEU A 175 -1.72 3.05 -4.14
CA LEU A 175 -1.02 4.10 -4.86
C LEU A 175 0.07 3.57 -5.83
N GLY A 176 0.46 2.29 -5.73
CA GLY A 176 1.40 1.67 -6.65
C GLY A 176 2.70 1.15 -6.01
N LEU A 177 2.82 1.25 -4.68
CA LEU A 177 3.98 0.77 -3.94
C LEU A 177 3.86 -0.73 -3.64
N GLY A 178 4.94 -1.48 -3.79
CA GLY A 178 5.10 -2.84 -3.28
C GLY A 178 5.73 -2.82 -1.89
N HIS A 179 6.49 -3.84 -1.55
CA HIS A 179 7.18 -3.90 -0.28
C HIS A 179 8.65 -3.51 -0.40
N THR A 180 9.26 -3.14 0.72
CA THR A 180 10.72 -2.96 0.80
C THR A 180 11.45 -4.28 0.60
N THR A 181 12.68 -4.23 0.09
CA THR A 181 13.48 -5.45 -0.15
C THR A 181 13.99 -6.10 1.13
N ASN A 182 14.21 -5.32 2.20
CA ASN A 182 14.55 -5.78 3.55
C ASN A 182 13.31 -5.92 4.46
N LEU A 183 12.30 -6.52 3.98
CA LEU A 183 10.91 -6.62 4.41
C LEU A 183 10.66 -6.74 5.93
N LEU A 184 11.46 -7.56 6.63
CA LEU A 184 11.29 -7.84 8.08
C LEU A 184 12.20 -6.99 8.97
N GLU A 185 13.11 -6.22 8.38
CA GLU A 185 14.11 -5.41 9.09
C GLU A 185 13.89 -3.91 8.85
N SER A 186 12.89 -3.55 8.07
CA SER A 186 12.59 -2.16 7.73
C SER A 186 11.59 -1.53 8.68
N THR A 187 11.85 -0.27 9.07
CA THR A 187 10.90 0.62 9.75
C THR A 187 10.05 1.41 8.76
N ASP A 188 10.31 1.25 7.47
CA ASP A 188 9.54 1.86 6.39
C ASP A 188 8.08 1.38 6.41
N LEU A 189 7.16 2.25 5.99
CA LEU A 189 5.73 1.92 5.95
C LEU A 189 5.46 0.65 5.14
N MET A 190 6.18 0.46 4.04
CA MET A 190 6.00 -0.70 3.14
C MET A 190 6.80 -1.93 3.58
N GLY A 191 7.39 -1.94 4.80
CA GLY A 191 7.98 -3.11 5.44
C GLY A 191 6.98 -3.96 6.23
N TYR A 192 7.45 -5.04 6.86
CA TYR A 192 6.66 -5.91 7.77
C TYR A 192 7.28 -5.99 9.18
N GLY A 193 8.39 -5.29 9.43
CA GLY A 193 9.15 -5.35 10.67
C GLY A 193 8.47 -4.71 11.89
N TRP A 194 7.30 -4.12 11.71
CA TRP A 194 6.48 -3.61 12.80
C TRP A 194 6.02 -4.78 13.68
N PRO A 195 5.63 -4.72 14.82
CA PRO A 195 5.89 -3.83 15.92
C PRO A 195 7.27 -4.06 16.56
N ASP A 196 8.06 -5.01 16.08
CA ASP A 196 9.36 -5.37 16.69
C ASP A 196 10.41 -4.26 16.52
N LEU A 197 10.30 -3.49 15.43
CA LEU A 197 11.20 -2.38 15.09
C LEU A 197 10.68 -0.99 15.53
N GLY A 198 9.42 -0.90 15.99
CA GLY A 198 8.72 0.34 16.30
C GLY A 198 7.61 0.68 15.30
N ASP A 199 7.10 1.90 15.39
CA ASP A 199 6.01 2.37 14.53
C ASP A 199 6.48 2.49 13.08
N PRO A 200 5.67 2.05 12.11
CA PRO A 200 6.01 2.21 10.70
C PRO A 200 6.03 3.68 10.34
N VAL A 201 7.00 4.06 9.53
CA VAL A 201 7.24 5.44 9.12
C VAL A 201 6.90 5.60 7.65
N LEU A 202 5.99 6.53 7.35
CA LEU A 202 5.83 7.06 5.99
C LEU A 202 7.06 7.94 5.71
N SER A 203 7.89 7.52 4.76
CA SER A 203 9.27 7.96 4.60
C SER A 203 9.51 8.68 3.29
N ASP A 204 10.69 9.29 3.18
CA ASP A 204 11.19 9.85 1.91
C ASP A 204 11.22 8.77 0.82
N CYS A 205 11.62 7.53 1.16
CA CYS A 205 11.64 6.42 0.21
C CYS A 205 10.26 6.12 -0.39
N ASP A 206 9.17 6.15 0.42
CA ASP A 206 7.80 5.93 -0.08
C ASP A 206 7.40 7.00 -1.10
N VAL A 207 7.70 8.26 -0.80
CA VAL A 207 7.29 9.40 -1.65
C VAL A 207 8.13 9.47 -2.93
N ASP A 208 9.42 9.20 -2.85
CA ASP A 208 10.30 9.16 -4.02
C ASP A 208 9.94 7.99 -4.95
N ALA A 209 9.59 6.84 -4.38
CA ALA A 209 9.07 5.73 -5.15
C ALA A 209 7.73 6.07 -5.82
N LEU A 210 6.85 6.85 -5.17
CA LEU A 210 5.63 7.37 -5.80
C LEU A 210 5.93 8.36 -6.93
N ALA A 211 6.94 9.22 -6.79
CA ALA A 211 7.39 10.08 -7.87
C ALA A 211 7.80 9.28 -9.11
N PHE A 212 8.38 8.10 -8.89
CA PHE A 212 8.68 7.17 -9.98
C PHE A 212 7.42 6.51 -10.57
N VAL A 213 6.44 6.13 -9.74
CA VAL A 213 5.15 5.58 -10.19
C VAL A 213 4.40 6.58 -11.07
N PHE A 214 4.38 7.85 -10.68
CA PHE A 214 3.67 8.93 -11.39
C PHE A 214 4.59 9.77 -12.29
N ALA A 215 5.74 9.23 -12.70
CA ALA A 215 6.72 9.97 -13.50
C ALA A 215 6.13 10.55 -14.80
N TRP A 216 5.14 9.89 -15.40
CA TRP A 216 4.42 10.41 -16.58
C TRP A 216 3.72 11.74 -16.28
N ALA A 217 3.04 11.87 -15.13
CA ALA A 217 2.36 13.10 -14.73
C ALA A 217 3.36 14.21 -14.38
N ILE A 218 4.42 13.88 -13.63
CA ILE A 218 5.48 14.80 -13.24
C ILE A 218 6.19 15.38 -14.47
N ASN A 219 6.42 14.56 -15.49
CA ASN A 219 7.05 14.99 -16.73
C ASN A 219 6.07 15.62 -17.75
N GLY A 220 4.78 15.70 -17.43
CA GLY A 220 3.76 16.23 -18.33
C GLY A 220 3.60 15.43 -19.62
N THR A 221 3.78 14.12 -19.55
CA THR A 221 3.61 13.20 -20.69
C THR A 221 2.26 12.48 -20.62
N GLU A 222 1.90 11.80 -21.70
CA GLU A 222 0.74 10.93 -21.69
C GLU A 222 0.88 9.85 -20.61
N PRO A 223 -0.24 9.43 -19.98
CA PRO A 223 -0.24 8.36 -18.99
C PRO A 223 0.47 7.10 -19.50
N ALA A 224 1.38 6.58 -18.68
CA ALA A 224 2.18 5.42 -19.02
C ALA A 224 2.55 4.63 -17.76
N PRO A 225 2.68 3.30 -17.86
CA PRO A 225 3.13 2.50 -16.74
C PRO A 225 4.52 2.93 -16.26
N PRO A 226 4.80 2.86 -14.94
CA PRO A 226 6.13 3.11 -14.43
C PRO A 226 7.14 2.13 -15.05
N GLY A 227 8.39 2.55 -15.12
CA GLY A 227 9.46 1.70 -15.65
C GLY A 227 9.68 0.45 -14.78
N GLU A 228 10.37 -0.55 -15.34
CA GLU A 228 10.70 -1.79 -14.63
C GLU A 228 11.80 -1.56 -13.58
N GLY A 229 11.75 -2.35 -12.50
CA GLY A 229 12.76 -2.42 -11.43
C GLY A 229 12.28 -1.79 -10.11
N PRO A 230 12.90 -2.17 -8.98
CA PRO A 230 12.67 -1.50 -7.72
C PRO A 230 13.23 -0.08 -7.74
N TYR A 231 12.66 0.79 -6.91
CA TYR A 231 13.23 2.08 -6.59
C TYR A 231 14.33 1.88 -5.54
N ASP A 232 15.51 2.50 -5.73
CA ASP A 232 16.63 2.40 -4.80
C ASP A 232 16.61 3.59 -3.83
N CYS A 233 16.24 3.34 -2.59
CA CYS A 233 16.14 4.35 -1.54
C CYS A 233 17.51 4.88 -1.07
N SER A 234 18.63 4.28 -1.51
CA SER A 234 19.98 4.71 -1.14
C SER A 234 20.60 5.73 -2.09
N LEU A 235 19.89 6.09 -3.18
CA LEU A 235 20.40 6.97 -4.23
C LEU A 235 20.09 8.46 -4.03
N ASP A 236 19.53 8.86 -2.88
CA ASP A 236 19.18 10.24 -2.55
C ASP A 236 20.29 11.02 -1.85
#